data_ce941e1b4319060563698295b5f6648a
#
_entry.id   ce941e1b4319060563698295b5f6648a
#
_cell.length_a   1.000
_cell.length_b   1.000
_cell.length_c   1.000
_cell.angle_alpha   90.00
_cell.angle_beta   90.00
_cell.angle_gamma   90.00
#
_symmetry.space_group_name_H-M   'P 1'
#
loop_
_entity.id
_entity.type
_entity.pdbx_description
1 polymer ?
#
loop_
_entity_poly.entity_id
_entity_poly.type
_entity_poly.pdbx_seq_one_letter_code
_entity_poly.pdbx_strand_id
1 'polypeptide(L)'
;NYEYIAKLQKKKNEIRKELHEKGKLTNGEVNEYDNYQYFSEAQYKELFTELFSKHKIELVIDEIDYGTFEGTDKQPFGRTVTLACTLIDVETGYAETSRHTGEGLDRGDKAGYKATTGALKRFLSSTFLVATQDDPEREDEVKPTMSRSERYQKKVPAKTTNKITPKQREMIVNIFSKEVDKLKEILTKEE
;
A
#
# COMPACT_ATOMS: atom_id res chain seq x y z
N ASN A 1 -19.79 -14.07 -31.33
CA ASN A 1 -19.30 -13.28 -30.17
C ASN A 1 -19.48 -13.98 -28.82
N TYR A 2 -20.47 -14.85 -28.63
CA TYR A 2 -20.67 -15.58 -27.37
C TYR A 2 -19.50 -16.50 -27.01
N GLU A 3 -18.82 -17.07 -27.98
CA GLU A 3 -17.66 -17.94 -27.75
C GLU A 3 -16.50 -17.21 -27.09
N TYR A 4 -16.21 -15.96 -27.50
CA TYR A 4 -15.13 -15.16 -26.91
C TYR A 4 -15.46 -14.71 -25.50
N ILE A 5 -16.73 -14.36 -25.25
CA ILE A 5 -17.21 -14.09 -23.90
C ILE A 5 -16.99 -15.31 -23.01
N ALA A 6 -17.43 -16.48 -23.48
CA ALA A 6 -17.29 -17.74 -22.73
C ALA A 6 -15.84 -18.08 -22.42
N LYS A 7 -14.89 -17.81 -23.35
CA LYS A 7 -13.45 -18.02 -23.13
C LYS A 7 -12.91 -17.12 -22.02
N LEU A 8 -13.20 -15.83 -22.05
CA LEU A 8 -12.77 -14.93 -20.98
C LEU A 8 -13.39 -15.34 -19.63
N GLN A 9 -14.69 -15.64 -19.58
CA GLN A 9 -15.33 -16.08 -18.33
C GLN A 9 -14.74 -17.39 -17.80
N LYS A 10 -14.37 -18.32 -18.66
CA LYS A 10 -13.68 -19.56 -18.29
C LYS A 10 -12.34 -19.25 -17.62
N LYS A 11 -11.51 -18.38 -18.23
CA LYS A 11 -10.21 -17.95 -17.66
C LYS A 11 -10.39 -17.25 -16.30
N LYS A 12 -11.37 -16.35 -16.18
CA LYS A 12 -11.70 -15.71 -14.88
C LYS A 12 -12.07 -16.75 -13.83
N ASN A 13 -12.80 -17.78 -14.20
CA ASN A 13 -13.21 -18.85 -13.27
C ASN A 13 -12.04 -19.74 -12.86
N GLU A 14 -11.12 -20.04 -13.78
CA GLU A 14 -9.90 -20.78 -13.48
C GLU A 14 -9.01 -19.99 -12.49
N ILE A 15 -8.87 -18.69 -12.68
CA ILE A 15 -8.15 -17.82 -11.73
C ILE A 15 -8.82 -17.85 -10.34
N ARG A 16 -10.15 -17.75 -10.25
CA ARG A 16 -10.89 -17.84 -8.98
C ARG A 16 -10.63 -19.18 -8.29
N LYS A 17 -10.61 -20.26 -9.03
CA LYS A 17 -10.34 -21.61 -8.51
C LYS A 17 -8.92 -21.69 -7.93
N GLU A 18 -7.91 -21.20 -8.66
CA GLU A 18 -6.54 -21.17 -8.17
C GLU A 18 -6.36 -20.30 -6.92
N LEU A 19 -7.01 -19.15 -6.87
CA LEU A 19 -7.01 -18.30 -5.68
C LEU A 19 -7.66 -19.00 -4.49
N HIS A 20 -8.74 -19.73 -4.71
CA HIS A 20 -9.39 -20.51 -3.67
C HIS A 20 -8.51 -21.67 -3.18
N GLU A 21 -7.83 -22.38 -4.07
CA GLU A 21 -6.90 -23.48 -3.74
C GLU A 21 -5.65 -22.99 -3.00
N LYS A 22 -5.14 -21.80 -3.33
CA LYS A 22 -4.04 -21.14 -2.59
C LYS A 22 -4.47 -20.73 -1.16
N GLY A 23 -5.77 -20.74 -0.88
CA GLY A 23 -6.34 -20.38 0.40
C GLY A 23 -6.50 -18.87 0.59
N LYS A 24 -6.94 -18.47 1.80
CA LYS A 24 -7.02 -17.04 2.13
C LYS A 24 -5.63 -16.43 2.01
N LEU A 25 -5.55 -15.23 1.46
CA LEU A 25 -4.31 -14.44 1.49
C LEU A 25 -3.95 -14.18 2.97
N THR A 26 -3.10 -15.04 3.55
CA THR A 26 -2.84 -15.07 5.00
C THR A 26 -1.58 -14.32 5.41
N ASN A 27 -0.72 -13.96 4.46
CA ASN A 27 0.57 -13.33 4.72
C ASN A 27 0.55 -11.83 4.46
N GLY A 28 -0.50 -11.15 4.92
CA GLY A 28 -0.59 -9.69 4.83
C GLY A 28 0.48 -9.00 5.67
N GLU A 29 0.85 -7.80 5.26
CA GLU A 29 1.67 -6.91 6.06
C GLU A 29 0.89 -6.48 7.30
N VAL A 30 1.60 -6.23 8.40
CA VAL A 30 1.00 -5.73 9.64
C VAL A 30 1.14 -4.22 9.70
N ASN A 31 0.03 -3.51 9.77
CA ASN A 31 0.06 -2.12 10.18
C ASN A 31 0.27 -2.06 11.69
N GLU A 32 1.52 -1.84 12.12
CA GLU A 32 1.88 -1.77 13.54
C GLU A 32 1.18 -0.62 14.28
N TYR A 33 0.77 0.44 13.57
CA TYR A 33 0.12 1.59 14.18
C TYR A 33 -1.31 1.29 14.61
N ASP A 34 -2.08 0.62 13.75
CA ASP A 34 -3.50 0.29 13.97
C ASP A 34 -3.70 -1.18 14.31
N ASN A 35 -2.62 -1.98 14.31
CA ASN A 35 -2.56 -3.40 14.68
C ASN A 35 -3.53 -4.29 13.88
N TYR A 36 -3.61 -4.05 12.56
CA TYR A 36 -4.35 -4.92 11.64
C TYR A 36 -3.45 -5.42 10.51
N GLN A 37 -3.82 -6.58 9.97
CA GLN A 37 -3.16 -7.12 8.78
C GLN A 37 -3.84 -6.59 7.53
N TYR A 38 -3.06 -6.23 6.52
CA TYR A 38 -3.56 -5.80 5.23
C TYR A 38 -2.69 -6.35 4.10
N PHE A 39 -3.29 -6.47 2.93
CA PHE A 39 -2.54 -6.78 1.72
C PHE A 39 -2.09 -5.49 1.06
N SER A 40 -0.78 -5.36 0.86
CA SER A 40 -0.23 -4.22 0.12
C SER A 40 -0.61 -4.30 -1.36
N GLU A 41 -0.56 -3.16 -2.04
CA GLU A 41 -0.74 -3.10 -3.49
C GLU A 41 0.29 -3.96 -4.22
N ALA A 42 1.52 -3.99 -3.72
CA ALA A 42 2.61 -4.79 -4.28
C ALA A 42 2.27 -6.29 -4.27
N GLN A 43 1.76 -6.81 -3.16
CA GLN A 43 1.35 -8.20 -3.04
C GLN A 43 0.20 -8.56 -4.00
N TYR A 44 -0.78 -7.67 -4.16
CA TYR A 44 -1.83 -7.86 -5.16
C TYR A 44 -1.27 -7.87 -6.58
N LYS A 45 -0.40 -6.92 -6.92
CA LYS A 45 0.22 -6.84 -8.26
C LYS A 45 1.04 -8.08 -8.57
N GLU A 46 1.86 -8.54 -7.63
CA GLU A 46 2.68 -9.74 -7.80
C GLU A 46 1.81 -10.99 -8.06
N LEU A 47 0.83 -11.23 -7.19
CA LEU A 47 -0.08 -12.36 -7.32
C LEU A 47 -0.85 -12.36 -8.65
N PHE A 48 -1.45 -11.23 -9.01
CA PHE A 48 -2.25 -11.14 -10.22
C PHE A 48 -1.42 -11.07 -11.50
N THR A 49 -0.20 -10.57 -11.46
CA THR A 49 0.73 -10.63 -12.61
C THR A 49 1.04 -12.07 -12.99
N GLU A 50 1.32 -12.93 -12.01
CA GLU A 50 1.54 -14.36 -12.24
C GLU A 50 0.30 -15.02 -12.86
N LEU A 51 -0.88 -14.81 -12.25
CA LEU A 51 -2.13 -15.41 -12.71
C LEU A 51 -2.55 -14.92 -14.10
N PHE A 52 -2.46 -13.62 -14.35
CA PHE A 52 -2.84 -13.05 -15.64
C PHE A 52 -1.90 -13.51 -16.75
N SER A 53 -0.60 -13.56 -16.50
CA SER A 53 0.38 -14.09 -17.45
C SER A 53 0.08 -15.57 -17.79
N LYS A 54 -0.17 -16.40 -16.76
CA LYS A 54 -0.50 -17.81 -16.91
C LYS A 54 -1.76 -18.05 -17.76
N HIS A 55 -2.81 -17.26 -17.49
CA HIS A 55 -4.11 -17.39 -18.17
C HIS A 55 -4.23 -16.52 -19.43
N LYS A 56 -3.15 -15.84 -19.85
CA LYS A 56 -3.11 -14.97 -21.03
C LYS A 56 -4.21 -13.91 -21.00
N ILE A 57 -4.28 -13.21 -19.87
CA ILE A 57 -5.13 -12.04 -19.67
C ILE A 57 -4.23 -10.81 -19.58
N GLU A 58 -4.59 -9.76 -20.28
CA GLU A 58 -4.01 -8.42 -20.11
C GLU A 58 -4.97 -7.55 -19.28
N LEU A 59 -4.42 -6.78 -18.37
CA LEU A 59 -5.17 -5.78 -17.59
C LEU A 59 -4.71 -4.37 -17.98
N VAL A 60 -5.61 -3.61 -18.58
CA VAL A 60 -5.43 -2.19 -18.85
C VAL A 60 -6.20 -1.38 -17.81
N ILE A 61 -5.56 -0.37 -17.24
CA ILE A 61 -6.13 0.49 -16.20
C ILE A 61 -6.02 1.94 -16.65
N ASP A 62 -7.18 2.62 -16.73
CA ASP A 62 -7.27 4.04 -17.02
C ASP A 62 -7.92 4.76 -15.84
N GLU A 63 -7.34 5.88 -15.42
CA GLU A 63 -8.00 6.80 -14.50
C GLU A 63 -8.97 7.66 -15.29
N ILE A 64 -10.27 7.48 -15.07
CA ILE A 64 -11.32 8.13 -15.86
C ILE A 64 -12.03 9.27 -15.13
N ASP A 65 -11.89 9.33 -13.82
CA ASP A 65 -12.46 10.39 -13.01
C ASP A 65 -11.72 10.52 -11.67
N TYR A 66 -11.67 11.74 -11.15
CA TYR A 66 -11.12 12.01 -9.82
C TYR A 66 -11.89 13.17 -9.16
N GLY A 67 -11.95 13.11 -7.83
CA GLY A 67 -12.60 14.15 -7.03
C GLY A 67 -11.83 14.45 -5.76
N THR A 68 -12.24 15.52 -5.10
CA THR A 68 -11.76 15.91 -3.79
C THR A 68 -12.91 16.06 -2.83
N PHE A 69 -12.69 15.68 -1.57
CA PHE A 69 -13.67 15.91 -0.52
C PHE A 69 -12.95 16.32 0.78
N GLU A 70 -13.67 16.95 1.67
CA GLU A 70 -13.16 17.28 2.99
C GLU A 70 -12.99 16.00 3.82
N GLY A 71 -11.79 15.80 4.32
CA GLY A 71 -11.50 14.69 5.18
C GLY A 71 -11.88 14.95 6.64
N THR A 72 -11.14 14.31 7.55
CA THR A 72 -11.28 14.49 9.00
C THR A 72 -10.23 15.45 9.52
N ASP A 73 -10.38 15.98 10.76
CA ASP A 73 -9.38 16.81 11.43
C ASP A 73 -7.98 16.17 11.45
N LYS A 74 -7.91 14.83 11.46
CA LYS A 74 -6.66 14.08 11.46
C LYS A 74 -6.09 13.83 10.06
N GLN A 75 -6.94 13.80 9.05
CA GLN A 75 -6.61 13.53 7.65
C GLN A 75 -7.47 14.46 6.77
N PRO A 76 -7.09 15.74 6.64
CA PRO A 76 -7.92 16.76 6.02
C PRO A 76 -8.07 16.61 4.50
N PHE A 77 -7.18 15.87 3.85
CA PHE A 77 -7.20 15.73 2.41
C PHE A 77 -7.88 14.42 2.00
N GLY A 78 -9.05 14.53 1.39
CA GLY A 78 -9.80 13.43 0.80
C GLY A 78 -9.72 13.44 -0.73
N ARG A 79 -9.53 12.27 -1.32
CA ARG A 79 -9.53 12.05 -2.76
C ARG A 79 -10.40 10.86 -3.12
N THR A 80 -11.15 11.00 -4.21
CA THR A 80 -11.78 9.88 -4.91
C THR A 80 -11.10 9.69 -6.25
N VAL A 81 -10.93 8.45 -6.65
CA VAL A 81 -10.41 8.07 -7.98
C VAL A 81 -11.29 6.97 -8.54
N THR A 82 -11.72 7.11 -9.78
CA THR A 82 -12.45 6.08 -10.51
C THR A 82 -11.57 5.52 -11.62
N LEU A 83 -11.35 4.21 -11.57
CA LEU A 83 -10.58 3.46 -12.56
C LEU A 83 -11.54 2.72 -13.50
N ALA A 84 -11.26 2.78 -14.80
CA ALA A 84 -11.77 1.82 -15.78
C ALA A 84 -10.75 0.68 -15.88
N CYS A 85 -11.15 -0.51 -15.47
CA CYS A 85 -10.33 -1.71 -15.49
C CYS A 85 -10.81 -2.61 -16.63
N THR A 86 -9.98 -2.81 -17.64
CA THR A 86 -10.30 -3.61 -18.82
C THR A 86 -9.49 -4.90 -18.82
N LEU A 87 -10.17 -6.03 -18.73
CA LEU A 87 -9.59 -7.34 -18.91
C LEU A 87 -9.68 -7.75 -20.39
N ILE A 88 -8.55 -8.08 -20.99
CA ILE A 88 -8.45 -8.49 -22.39
C ILE A 88 -7.99 -9.94 -22.44
N ASP A 89 -8.75 -10.80 -23.09
CA ASP A 89 -8.27 -12.12 -23.48
C ASP A 89 -7.27 -11.96 -24.64
N VAL A 90 -6.00 -12.20 -24.36
CA VAL A 90 -4.90 -12.01 -25.33
C VAL A 90 -5.05 -12.92 -26.57
N GLU A 91 -5.72 -14.07 -26.43
CA GLU A 91 -5.90 -15.04 -27.54
C GLU A 91 -7.02 -14.66 -28.49
N THR A 92 -8.07 -14.01 -27.99
CA THR A 92 -9.26 -13.68 -28.80
C THR A 92 -9.40 -12.18 -29.06
N GLY A 93 -8.69 -11.33 -28.30
CA GLY A 93 -8.84 -9.89 -28.31
C GLY A 93 -10.15 -9.42 -27.68
N TYR A 94 -10.96 -10.31 -27.10
CA TYR A 94 -12.18 -9.92 -26.41
C TYR A 94 -11.86 -9.17 -25.11
N ALA A 95 -12.52 -8.05 -24.90
CA ALA A 95 -12.31 -7.18 -23.75
C ALA A 95 -13.59 -6.94 -22.96
N GLU A 96 -13.46 -6.90 -21.64
CA GLU A 96 -14.52 -6.56 -20.69
C GLU A 96 -14.04 -5.45 -19.78
N THR A 97 -14.76 -4.33 -19.72
CA THR A 97 -14.43 -3.17 -18.88
C THR A 97 -15.39 -3.03 -17.73
N SER A 98 -14.86 -2.78 -16.54
CA SER A 98 -15.62 -2.42 -15.35
C SER A 98 -15.05 -1.16 -14.70
N ARG A 99 -15.88 -0.46 -13.91
CA ARG A 99 -15.49 0.79 -13.23
C ARG A 99 -15.50 0.59 -11.73
N HIS A 100 -14.45 1.06 -11.09
CA HIS A 100 -14.27 0.93 -9.64
C HIS A 100 -13.77 2.25 -9.07
N THR A 101 -14.46 2.73 -8.04
CA THR A 101 -14.08 3.96 -7.33
C THR A 101 -13.41 3.60 -6.00
N GLY A 102 -12.30 4.24 -5.72
CA GLY A 102 -11.63 4.20 -4.43
C GLY A 102 -11.61 5.57 -3.76
N GLU A 103 -11.51 5.56 -2.46
CA GLU A 103 -11.38 6.74 -1.63
C GLU A 103 -10.07 6.68 -0.84
N GLY A 104 -9.45 7.83 -0.64
CA GLY A 104 -8.23 7.94 0.15
C GLY A 104 -8.24 9.18 1.01
N LEU A 105 -7.87 9.01 2.26
CA LEU A 105 -7.68 10.10 3.23
C LEU A 105 -6.20 10.17 3.61
N ASP A 106 -5.65 11.39 3.66
CA ASP A 106 -4.27 11.60 4.09
C ASP A 106 -4.07 12.97 4.74
N ARG A 107 -2.95 13.12 5.43
CA ARG A 107 -2.51 14.40 6.01
C ARG A 107 -1.71 15.27 5.04
N GLY A 108 -1.28 14.70 3.92
CA GLY A 108 -0.43 15.33 2.91
C GLY A 108 -0.83 14.94 1.51
N ASP A 109 0.13 14.52 0.71
CA ASP A 109 -0.01 14.30 -0.74
C ASP A 109 -0.44 12.89 -1.16
N LYS A 110 -0.57 11.95 -0.21
CA LYS A 110 -0.79 10.52 -0.52
C LYS A 110 -2.25 10.12 -0.70
N ALA A 111 -3.21 11.03 -0.53
CA ALA A 111 -4.64 10.72 -0.64
C ALA A 111 -5.00 10.11 -2.01
N GLY A 112 -4.45 10.66 -3.11
CA GLY A 112 -4.65 10.13 -4.46
C GLY A 112 -4.15 8.71 -4.61
N TYR A 113 -2.91 8.42 -4.20
CA TYR A 113 -2.35 7.07 -4.24
C TYR A 113 -3.18 6.06 -3.44
N LYS A 114 -3.66 6.44 -2.27
CA LYS A 114 -4.55 5.59 -1.46
C LYS A 114 -5.86 5.31 -2.17
N ALA A 115 -6.45 6.32 -2.82
CA ALA A 115 -7.68 6.18 -3.59
C ALA A 115 -7.48 5.23 -4.79
N THR A 116 -6.42 5.41 -5.57
CA THR A 116 -6.09 4.53 -6.71
C THR A 116 -5.86 3.09 -6.25
N THR A 117 -5.06 2.88 -5.20
CA THR A 117 -4.85 1.56 -4.60
C THR A 117 -6.15 0.93 -4.12
N GLY A 118 -7.02 1.70 -3.50
CA GLY A 118 -8.35 1.25 -3.04
C GLY A 118 -9.24 0.81 -4.20
N ALA A 119 -9.29 1.60 -5.28
CA ALA A 119 -10.06 1.27 -6.49
C ALA A 119 -9.54 -0.04 -7.14
N LEU A 120 -8.22 -0.19 -7.29
CA LEU A 120 -7.60 -1.39 -7.87
C LEU A 120 -7.87 -2.64 -7.02
N LYS A 121 -7.70 -2.56 -5.71
CA LYS A 121 -8.01 -3.67 -4.80
C LYS A 121 -9.48 -4.07 -4.86
N ARG A 122 -10.39 -3.09 -4.89
CA ARG A 122 -11.84 -3.33 -5.04
C ARG A 122 -12.15 -4.06 -6.35
N PHE A 123 -11.54 -3.64 -7.47
CA PHE A 123 -11.67 -4.33 -8.76
C PHE A 123 -11.23 -5.80 -8.65
N LEU A 124 -10.00 -6.04 -8.19
CA LEU A 124 -9.42 -7.38 -8.11
C LEU A 124 -10.21 -8.28 -7.16
N SER A 125 -10.56 -7.77 -5.98
CA SER A 125 -11.31 -8.54 -4.98
C SER A 125 -12.72 -8.88 -5.45
N SER A 126 -13.46 -7.94 -6.02
CA SER A 126 -14.83 -8.18 -6.48
C SER A 126 -14.89 -9.05 -7.74
N THR A 127 -13.96 -8.84 -8.69
CA THR A 127 -13.93 -9.58 -9.95
C THR A 127 -13.52 -11.03 -9.74
N PHE A 128 -12.54 -11.27 -8.86
CA PHE A 128 -11.98 -12.60 -8.64
C PHE A 128 -12.41 -13.25 -7.32
N LEU A 129 -13.30 -12.61 -6.57
CA LEU A 129 -13.84 -13.11 -5.30
C LEU A 129 -12.73 -13.44 -4.29
N VAL A 130 -11.74 -12.57 -4.22
CA VAL A 130 -10.61 -12.75 -3.31
C VAL A 130 -11.08 -12.57 -1.87
N ALA A 131 -11.01 -13.62 -1.08
CA ALA A 131 -11.26 -13.53 0.35
C ALA A 131 -10.06 -12.86 1.04
N THR A 132 -10.24 -11.64 1.52
CA THR A 132 -9.27 -10.94 2.36
C THR A 132 -9.68 -11.07 3.83
N GLN A 133 -8.71 -10.91 4.73
CA GLN A 133 -9.03 -10.80 6.17
C GLN A 133 -9.54 -9.40 6.54
N ASP A 134 -9.43 -8.45 5.63
CA ASP A 134 -9.91 -7.08 5.78
C ASP A 134 -11.44 -7.01 5.56
N ASP A 135 -12.20 -7.75 6.37
CA ASP A 135 -13.64 -7.65 6.37
C ASP A 135 -14.06 -6.59 7.40
N PRO A 136 -14.49 -5.40 6.97
CA PRO A 136 -14.88 -4.33 7.88
C PRO A 136 -16.11 -4.68 8.73
N GLU A 137 -16.86 -5.72 8.36
CA GLU A 137 -18.02 -6.20 9.10
C GLU A 137 -17.66 -7.23 10.18
N ARG A 138 -16.40 -7.65 10.28
CA ARG A 138 -15.90 -8.49 11.38
C ARG A 138 -15.67 -7.69 12.66
N GLU A 139 -16.69 -7.04 13.16
CA GLU A 139 -16.61 -6.34 14.44
C GLU A 139 -16.52 -7.28 15.66
N ASP A 140 -16.82 -8.57 15.50
CA ASP A 140 -17.01 -9.52 16.60
C ASP A 140 -15.72 -10.09 17.20
N GLU A 141 -14.56 -9.84 16.61
CA GLU A 141 -13.28 -10.18 17.22
C GLU A 141 -12.49 -8.93 17.68
N VAL A 142 -13.14 -8.02 18.37
CA VAL A 142 -12.46 -6.93 19.06
C VAL A 142 -11.62 -7.54 20.18
N LYS A 143 -10.38 -7.90 19.87
CA LYS A 143 -9.35 -7.98 20.91
C LYS A 143 -9.36 -6.62 21.60
N PRO A 144 -9.46 -6.57 22.95
CA PRO A 144 -9.59 -5.31 23.67
C PRO A 144 -8.51 -4.36 23.18
N THR A 145 -8.94 -3.29 22.51
CA THR A 145 -8.05 -2.27 21.99
C THR A 145 -7.32 -1.66 23.19
N MET A 146 -6.04 -1.93 23.30
CA MET A 146 -5.20 -1.25 24.29
C MET A 146 -5.48 0.23 24.24
N SER A 147 -5.74 0.85 25.37
CA SER A 147 -5.96 2.29 25.45
C SER A 147 -4.77 3.05 24.83
N ARG A 148 -5.01 4.24 24.35
CA ARG A 148 -3.95 5.07 23.73
C ARG A 148 -2.74 5.21 24.67
N SER A 149 -2.96 5.27 25.97
CA SER A 149 -1.93 5.33 27.01
C SER A 149 -1.12 4.03 27.12
N GLU A 150 -1.74 2.88 27.00
CA GLU A 150 -1.07 1.57 27.02
C GLU A 150 -0.25 1.32 25.74
N ARG A 151 -0.71 1.81 24.57
CA ARG A 151 0.05 1.79 23.32
C ARG A 151 1.32 2.65 23.41
N TYR A 152 1.25 3.82 24.05
CA TYR A 152 2.42 4.66 24.27
C TYR A 152 3.41 4.04 25.26
N GLN A 153 2.94 3.35 26.30
CA GLN A 153 3.83 2.69 27.25
C GLN A 153 4.58 1.49 26.65
N LYS A 154 3.96 0.76 25.69
CA LYS A 154 4.64 -0.32 24.97
C LYS A 154 5.63 0.16 23.90
N LYS A 155 5.47 1.37 23.37
CA LYS A 155 6.35 1.99 22.37
C LYS A 155 7.45 2.86 22.94
N VAL A 156 7.48 3.11 24.26
CA VAL A 156 8.64 3.72 24.88
C VAL A 156 9.67 2.60 25.05
N PRO A 157 10.68 2.48 24.18
CA PRO A 157 11.83 1.64 24.50
C PRO A 157 12.34 2.20 25.83
N ALA A 158 12.63 1.32 26.78
CA ALA A 158 13.22 1.68 28.04
C ALA A 158 14.25 2.76 27.75
N LYS A 159 14.12 3.94 28.38
CA LYS A 159 14.93 5.14 28.17
C LYS A 159 16.34 4.73 27.76
N THR A 160 16.61 4.67 26.48
CA THR A 160 17.97 4.74 25.98
C THR A 160 18.43 6.11 26.46
N THR A 161 19.17 6.12 27.54
CA THR A 161 19.92 7.29 27.94
C THR A 161 20.61 7.74 26.66
N ASN A 162 20.33 8.95 26.19
CA ASN A 162 20.98 9.59 25.04
C ASN A 162 22.47 9.77 25.30
N LYS A 163 23.16 8.68 25.62
CA LYS A 163 24.61 8.65 25.72
C LYS A 163 25.11 8.36 24.32
N ILE A 164 25.60 9.42 23.69
CA ILE A 164 26.38 9.34 22.46
C ILE A 164 27.37 8.22 22.63
N THR A 165 27.36 7.24 21.73
CA THR A 165 28.31 6.11 21.78
C THR A 165 29.73 6.65 21.64
N PRO A 166 30.75 5.97 22.19
CA PRO A 166 32.15 6.38 22.04
C PRO A 166 32.52 6.67 20.58
N LYS A 167 32.04 5.85 19.65
CA LYS A 167 32.26 6.00 18.20
C LYS A 167 31.59 7.25 17.61
N GLN A 168 30.39 7.58 18.06
CA GLN A 168 29.70 8.83 17.67
C GLN A 168 30.41 10.06 18.24
N ARG A 169 30.90 9.99 19.48
CA ARG A 169 31.68 11.05 20.11
C ARG A 169 32.97 11.32 19.34
N GLU A 170 33.69 10.28 18.98
CA GLU A 170 34.93 10.37 18.19
C GLU A 170 34.66 10.98 16.81
N MET A 171 33.58 10.57 16.14
CA MET A 171 33.18 11.12 14.85
C MET A 171 32.84 12.61 14.93
N ILE A 172 32.12 13.03 15.97
CA ILE A 172 31.78 14.45 16.21
C ILE A 172 33.05 15.26 16.46
N VAL A 173 33.95 14.78 17.31
CA VAL A 173 35.23 15.46 17.60
C VAL A 173 36.06 15.62 16.33
N ASN A 174 36.15 14.60 15.50
CA ASN A 174 36.91 14.65 14.24
C ASN A 174 36.31 15.63 13.22
N ILE A 175 34.99 15.77 13.18
CA ILE A 175 34.32 16.74 12.30
C ILE A 175 34.64 18.16 12.75
N PHE A 176 34.46 18.46 14.05
CA PHE A 176 34.74 19.77 14.59
C PHE A 176 36.21 20.16 14.52
N SER A 177 37.13 19.23 14.76
CA SER A 177 38.57 19.50 14.63
C SER A 177 38.96 19.93 13.22
N LYS A 178 38.44 19.26 12.21
CA LYS A 178 38.71 19.61 10.80
C LYS A 178 38.12 20.97 10.40
N GLU A 179 36.99 21.35 10.95
CA GLU A 179 36.40 22.68 10.68
C GLU A 179 37.18 23.80 11.38
N VAL A 180 37.60 23.58 12.61
CA VAL A 180 38.45 24.51 13.36
C VAL A 180 39.79 24.71 12.69
N ASP A 181 40.42 23.66 12.17
CA ASP A 181 41.69 23.76 11.44
C ASP A 181 41.53 24.53 10.12
N LYS A 182 40.44 24.32 9.40
CA LYS A 182 40.11 25.13 8.20
C LYS A 182 39.91 26.60 8.51
N LEU A 183 39.22 26.92 9.59
CA LEU A 183 39.01 28.32 10.02
C LEU A 183 40.33 28.98 10.41
N LYS A 184 41.24 28.28 11.09
CA LYS A 184 42.57 28.78 11.40
C LYS A 184 43.39 29.07 10.14
N GLU A 185 43.32 28.18 9.15
CA GLU A 185 44.03 28.36 7.87
C GLU A 185 43.51 29.56 7.05
N ILE A 186 42.22 29.87 7.16
CA ILE A 186 41.64 31.06 6.53
C ILE A 186 42.10 32.32 7.25
N LEU A 187 42.08 32.35 8.57
CA LEU A 187 42.49 33.52 9.39
C LEU A 187 43.98 33.86 9.28
N THR A 188 44.83 32.83 9.04
CA THR A 188 46.29 33.05 8.83
C THR A 188 46.68 33.49 7.43
N LYS A 189 45.74 33.52 6.47
CA LYS A 189 45.96 33.98 5.11
C LYS A 189 45.54 35.46 4.91
N GLU A 190 44.90 36.06 5.88
CA GLU A 190 44.47 37.49 5.84
C GLU A 190 45.42 38.41 6.63
N GLU A 191 46.53 37.95 7.17
CA GLU A 191 47.67 38.74 7.67
C GLU A 191 48.82 38.74 6.62
#